data_20bbb5bf87d357bf30013cbc30ba5800
#
_entry.id   20bbb5bf87d357bf30013cbc30ba5800
#
_cell.length_a   1.000
_cell.length_b   1.000
_cell.length_c   1.000
_cell.angle_alpha   90.00
_cell.angle_beta   90.00
_cell.angle_gamma   90.00
#
_symmetry.space_group_name_H-M   'P 1'
#
loop_
_entity.id
_entity.type
_entity.pdbx_description
1 polymer ?
#
loop_
_entity_poly.entity_id
_entity_poly.type
_entity_poly.pdbx_seq_one_letter_code
_entity_poly.pdbx_strand_id
1 'polypeptide(L)'
;ISIENTRIAYTDKNVDVIFITTPTSTHIKYIMEAVKFKKTIFCEKPLDLNINKINECKKFIKKYNPKIQVGFNRRYDPGHYALKKSIQIGEIGKLEKIIITSRDPAPPS
;
A
#
# COMPACT_ATOMS: atom_id res chain seq x y z
N ILE A 1 16.45 17.00 -4.19
CA ILE A 1 16.66 17.77 -2.94
C ILE A 1 16.47 16.77 -1.81
N SER A 2 17.51 16.53 -1.02
CA SER A 2 17.40 15.74 0.20
C SER A 2 16.72 16.59 1.27
N ILE A 3 15.70 16.07 1.93
CA ILE A 3 14.99 16.74 3.02
C ILE A 3 15.20 15.90 4.28
N GLU A 4 15.97 16.42 5.23
CA GLU A 4 16.18 15.76 6.52
C GLU A 4 14.92 15.81 7.42
N ASN A 5 14.07 16.83 7.22
CA ASN A 5 12.86 17.02 7.97
C ASN A 5 11.61 16.76 7.11
N THR A 6 10.99 15.62 7.30
CA THR A 6 9.77 15.20 6.58
C THR A 6 8.61 16.19 6.73
N ARG A 7 8.57 16.95 7.83
CA ARG A 7 7.53 17.95 8.07
C ARG A 7 7.50 19.03 6.99
N ILE A 8 8.64 19.38 6.42
CA ILE A 8 8.72 20.34 5.31
C ILE A 8 7.87 19.86 4.13
N ALA A 9 8.02 18.58 3.73
CA ALA A 9 7.24 18.00 2.64
C ALA A 9 5.73 17.98 2.94
N TYR A 10 5.35 17.72 4.19
CA TYR A 10 3.93 17.70 4.56
C TYR A 10 3.30 19.09 4.59
N THR A 11 4.04 20.13 4.96
CA THR A 11 3.53 21.50 5.08
C THR A 11 3.60 22.29 3.77
N ASP A 12 4.41 21.87 2.81
CA ASP A 12 4.54 22.55 1.52
C ASP A 12 3.23 22.42 0.73
N LYS A 13 2.68 23.57 0.32
CA LYS A 13 1.43 23.67 -0.46
C LYS A 13 1.58 23.15 -1.89
N ASN A 14 2.81 23.09 -2.41
CA ASN A 14 3.09 22.57 -3.75
C ASN A 14 3.25 21.04 -3.78
N VAL A 15 3.20 20.37 -2.63
CA VAL A 15 3.25 18.91 -2.52
C VAL A 15 1.85 18.38 -2.36
N ASP A 16 1.32 17.70 -3.37
CA ASP A 16 -0.01 17.09 -3.35
C ASP A 16 0.00 15.65 -2.86
N VAL A 17 1.07 14.92 -3.17
CA VAL A 17 1.18 13.47 -2.94
C VAL A 17 2.46 13.14 -2.19
N ILE A 18 2.34 12.28 -1.20
CA ILE A 18 3.47 11.69 -0.47
C ILE A 18 3.63 10.23 -0.88
N PHE A 19 4.80 9.86 -1.42
CA PHE A 19 5.19 8.49 -1.69
C PHE A 19 6.03 7.96 -0.53
N ILE A 20 5.54 6.91 0.13
CA ILE A 20 6.21 6.25 1.26
C ILE A 20 6.79 4.93 0.75
N THR A 21 8.10 4.93 0.51
CA THR A 21 8.89 3.77 0.04
C THR A 21 10.05 3.45 1.00
N THR A 22 9.88 3.84 2.23
CA THR A 22 10.85 3.69 3.33
C THR A 22 10.79 2.26 3.91
N PRO A 23 11.64 1.90 4.87
CA PRO A 23 11.52 0.62 5.56
C PRO A 23 10.14 0.41 6.19
N THR A 24 9.61 -0.82 6.12
CA THR A 24 8.26 -1.18 6.55
C THR A 24 7.88 -0.69 7.96
N SER A 25 8.85 -0.74 8.88
CA SER A 25 8.64 -0.31 10.28
C SER A 25 8.28 1.17 10.43
N THR A 26 8.46 1.98 9.38
CA THR A 26 8.20 3.42 9.39
C THR A 26 6.94 3.82 8.63
N HIS A 27 6.33 2.91 7.86
CA HIS A 27 5.19 3.21 6.99
C HIS A 27 4.03 3.83 7.73
N ILE A 28 3.55 3.19 8.80
CA ILE A 28 2.40 3.67 9.58
C ILE A 28 2.67 5.05 10.18
N LYS A 29 3.88 5.29 10.69
CA LYS A 29 4.27 6.61 11.20
C LYS A 29 4.07 7.69 10.14
N TYR A 30 4.65 7.50 8.96
CA TYR A 30 4.57 8.48 7.88
C TYR A 30 3.16 8.62 7.29
N ILE A 31 2.39 7.54 7.22
CA ILE A 31 0.98 7.61 6.85
C ILE A 31 0.21 8.52 7.82
N MET A 32 0.34 8.28 9.12
CA MET A 32 -0.39 9.05 10.13
C MET A 32 0.02 10.53 10.14
N GLU A 33 1.28 10.82 9.86
CA GLU A 33 1.77 12.20 9.72
C GLU A 33 1.16 12.86 8.47
N ALA A 34 1.27 12.24 7.29
CA ALA A 34 0.74 12.77 6.03
C ALA A 34 -0.78 13.01 6.08
N VAL A 35 -1.52 12.12 6.74
CA VAL A 35 -2.98 12.25 6.94
C VAL A 35 -3.33 13.53 7.71
N LYS A 36 -2.57 13.90 8.74
CA LYS A 36 -2.80 15.13 9.52
C LYS A 36 -2.71 16.39 8.65
N PHE A 37 -1.89 16.34 7.61
CA PHE A 37 -1.70 17.45 6.65
C PHE A 37 -2.58 17.30 5.39
N LYS A 38 -3.55 16.37 5.39
CA LYS A 38 -4.51 16.13 4.29
C LYS A 38 -3.84 15.83 2.95
N LYS A 39 -2.65 15.26 2.95
CA LYS A 39 -1.95 14.85 1.73
C LYS A 39 -2.54 13.57 1.16
N THR A 40 -2.51 13.45 -0.17
CA THR A 40 -2.73 12.16 -0.83
C THR A 40 -1.51 11.25 -0.59
N ILE A 41 -1.73 9.96 -0.38
CA ILE A 41 -0.67 9.06 0.07
C ILE A 41 -0.60 7.84 -0.86
N PHE A 42 0.60 7.53 -1.33
CA PHE A 42 0.95 6.21 -1.80
C PHE A 42 1.93 5.58 -0.80
N CYS A 43 1.68 4.34 -0.39
CA CYS A 43 2.57 3.63 0.52
C CYS A 43 2.88 2.23 -0.03
N GLU A 44 4.17 1.86 -0.02
CA GLU A 44 4.60 0.52 -0.34
C GLU A 44 4.06 -0.52 0.65
N LYS A 45 3.95 -1.74 0.14
CA LYS A 45 3.56 -2.93 0.91
C LYS A 45 4.79 -3.49 1.68
N PRO A 46 4.56 -4.19 2.80
CA PRO A 46 3.36 -4.20 3.63
C PRO A 46 3.25 -2.94 4.45
N LEU A 47 2.05 -2.63 4.96
CA LEU A 47 1.86 -1.43 5.81
C LEU A 47 2.62 -1.51 7.13
N ASP A 48 2.67 -2.69 7.74
CA ASP A 48 3.46 -3.04 8.94
C ASP A 48 3.50 -4.56 9.05
N LEU A 49 4.42 -5.08 9.86
CA LEU A 49 4.51 -6.50 10.21
C LEU A 49 3.64 -6.84 11.44
N ASN A 50 3.13 -5.83 12.14
CA ASN A 50 2.29 -5.99 13.33
C ASN A 50 0.83 -5.64 13.01
N ILE A 51 -0.05 -6.64 13.08
CA ILE A 51 -1.48 -6.49 12.77
C ILE A 51 -2.18 -5.49 13.71
N ASN A 52 -1.75 -5.37 14.96
CA ASN A 52 -2.35 -4.42 15.90
C ASN A 52 -2.09 -2.98 15.47
N LYS A 53 -0.86 -2.67 15.03
CA LYS A 53 -0.51 -1.35 14.47
C LYS A 53 -1.31 -1.05 13.21
N ILE A 54 -1.51 -2.05 12.33
CA ILE A 54 -2.35 -1.90 11.13
C ILE A 54 -3.80 -1.56 11.54
N ASN A 55 -4.34 -2.25 12.53
CA ASN A 55 -5.70 -2.01 13.01
C ASN A 55 -5.87 -0.62 13.65
N GLU A 56 -4.88 -0.14 14.38
CA GLU A 56 -4.85 1.23 14.92
C GLU A 56 -4.78 2.26 13.79
N CYS A 57 -3.91 2.05 12.82
CA CYS A 57 -3.80 2.89 11.64
C CYS A 57 -5.13 2.93 10.87
N LYS A 58 -5.79 1.78 10.69
CA LYS A 58 -7.11 1.69 10.03
C LYS A 58 -8.17 2.53 10.74
N LYS A 59 -8.22 2.50 12.08
CA LYS A 59 -9.14 3.34 12.86
C LYS A 59 -8.86 4.83 12.63
N PHE A 60 -7.58 5.20 12.64
CA PHE A 60 -7.15 6.57 12.40
C PHE A 60 -7.51 7.04 10.97
N ILE A 61 -7.20 6.24 9.94
CA ILE A 61 -7.56 6.51 8.55
C ILE A 61 -9.08 6.69 8.40
N LYS A 62 -9.87 5.81 9.02
CA LYS A 62 -11.34 5.90 8.96
C LYS A 62 -11.87 7.24 9.50
N LYS A 63 -11.21 7.81 10.52
CA LYS A 63 -11.59 9.11 11.09
C LYS A 63 -11.33 10.27 10.13
N TYR A 64 -10.22 10.23 9.40
CA TYR A 64 -9.78 11.35 8.55
C TYR A 64 -10.15 11.18 7.08
N ASN A 65 -10.52 9.97 6.66
CA ASN A 65 -10.89 9.59 5.30
C ASN A 65 -9.91 10.12 4.21
N PRO A 66 -8.58 9.88 4.33
CA PRO A 66 -7.61 10.38 3.38
C PRO A 66 -7.69 9.62 2.06
N LYS A 67 -7.19 10.23 0.98
CA LYS A 67 -6.89 9.51 -0.26
C LYS A 67 -5.60 8.72 -0.07
N ILE A 68 -5.71 7.39 0.06
CA ILE A 68 -4.57 6.50 0.26
C ILE A 68 -4.62 5.30 -0.68
N GLN A 69 -3.49 5.01 -1.32
CA GLN A 69 -3.25 3.83 -2.14
C GLN A 69 -2.11 3.01 -1.54
N VAL A 70 -2.31 1.71 -1.37
CA VAL A 70 -1.24 0.77 -1.00
C VAL A 70 -0.70 0.07 -2.24
N GLY A 71 0.61 -0.08 -2.31
CA GLY A 71 1.36 -0.61 -3.45
C GLY A 71 1.22 -2.11 -3.68
N PHE A 72 0.00 -2.64 -3.71
CA PHE A 72 -0.26 -4.04 -4.09
C PHE A 72 -0.13 -4.22 -5.60
N ASN A 73 1.10 -4.25 -6.09
CA ASN A 73 1.45 -4.26 -7.51
C ASN A 73 0.82 -5.41 -8.32
N ARG A 74 0.66 -6.59 -7.72
CA ARG A 74 0.05 -7.74 -8.40
C ARG A 74 -1.41 -7.53 -8.81
N ARG A 75 -2.10 -6.55 -8.26
CA ARG A 75 -3.42 -6.13 -8.73
C ARG A 75 -3.41 -5.57 -10.16
N TYR A 76 -2.26 -5.07 -10.59
CA TYR A 76 -2.04 -4.40 -11.89
C TYR A 76 -1.18 -5.25 -12.82
N ASP A 77 -0.73 -6.42 -12.36
CA ASP A 77 -0.03 -7.40 -13.18
C ASP A 77 -0.98 -7.99 -14.23
N PRO A 78 -0.64 -7.97 -15.53
CA PRO A 78 -1.52 -8.42 -16.60
C PRO A 78 -1.97 -9.89 -16.44
N GLY A 79 -1.09 -10.78 -16.00
CA GLY A 79 -1.39 -12.20 -15.82
C GLY A 79 -2.38 -12.43 -14.67
N HIS A 80 -2.14 -11.78 -13.52
CA HIS A 80 -3.06 -11.86 -12.39
C HIS A 80 -4.41 -11.20 -12.69
N TYR A 81 -4.41 -10.11 -13.46
CA TYR A 81 -5.63 -9.45 -13.89
C TYR A 81 -6.44 -10.33 -14.85
N ALA A 82 -5.79 -10.96 -15.85
CA ALA A 82 -6.45 -11.89 -16.78
C ALA A 82 -7.09 -13.06 -16.03
N LEU A 83 -6.35 -13.71 -15.13
CA LEU A 83 -6.88 -14.79 -14.29
C LEU A 83 -8.11 -14.36 -13.49
N LYS A 84 -8.02 -13.21 -12.82
CA LYS A 84 -9.17 -12.65 -12.08
C LYS A 84 -10.38 -12.44 -12.99
N LYS A 85 -10.17 -11.90 -14.19
CA LYS A 85 -11.22 -11.65 -15.17
C LYS A 85 -11.88 -12.96 -15.60
N SER A 86 -11.10 -13.99 -15.98
CA SER A 86 -11.62 -15.31 -16.37
C SER A 86 -12.49 -15.94 -15.29
N ILE A 87 -12.09 -15.82 -14.01
CA ILE A 87 -12.89 -16.28 -12.87
C ILE A 87 -14.21 -15.49 -12.76
N GLN A 88 -14.13 -14.15 -12.88
CA GLN A 88 -15.30 -13.27 -12.70
C GLN A 88 -16.38 -13.46 -13.78
N ILE A 89 -15.96 -13.70 -15.02
CA ILE A 89 -16.90 -13.95 -16.15
C ILE A 89 -17.35 -15.40 -16.25
N GLY A 90 -16.90 -16.27 -15.34
CA GLY A 90 -17.29 -17.67 -15.33
C GLY A 90 -16.66 -18.54 -16.42
N GLU A 91 -15.61 -18.05 -17.10
CA GLU A 91 -14.95 -18.75 -18.22
C GLU A 91 -14.42 -20.15 -17.82
N ILE A 92 -13.96 -20.29 -16.57
CA ILE A 92 -13.48 -21.56 -16.01
C ILE A 92 -14.51 -22.30 -15.16
N GLY A 93 -15.77 -21.83 -15.15
CA GLY A 93 -16.82 -22.38 -14.32
C GLY A 93 -16.64 -22.10 -12.83
N LYS A 94 -17.14 -23.01 -11.99
CA LYS A 94 -16.98 -22.87 -10.52
C LYS A 94 -15.53 -23.09 -10.10
N LEU A 95 -14.96 -22.10 -9.43
CA LEU A 95 -13.61 -22.22 -8.88
C LEU A 95 -13.60 -23.25 -7.73
N GLU A 96 -12.84 -24.33 -7.89
CA GLU A 96 -12.69 -25.37 -6.88
C GLU A 96 -11.30 -25.39 -6.25
N LYS A 97 -10.25 -25.05 -7.02
CA LYS A 97 -8.87 -25.09 -6.55
C LYS A 97 -8.02 -24.01 -7.20
N ILE A 98 -7.17 -23.36 -6.41
CA ILE A 98 -6.12 -22.46 -6.88
C ILE A 98 -4.78 -23.01 -6.39
N ILE A 99 -3.81 -23.12 -7.30
CA ILE A 99 -2.42 -23.43 -6.96
C ILE A 99 -1.58 -22.25 -7.43
N ILE A 100 -0.89 -21.61 -6.50
CA ILE A 100 0.00 -20.47 -6.77
C ILE A 100 1.41 -20.88 -6.37
N THR A 101 2.35 -20.81 -7.34
CA THR A 101 3.78 -21.01 -7.07
C THR A 101 4.49 -19.67 -7.25
N SER A 102 5.12 -19.16 -6.20
CA SER A 102 5.97 -17.98 -6.24
C SER A 102 7.37 -18.36 -5.77
N ARG A 103 8.36 -18.04 -6.57
CA ARG A 103 9.77 -18.34 -6.26
C ARG A 103 10.59 -17.09 -6.48
N ASP A 104 11.28 -16.63 -5.46
CA ASP A 104 12.26 -15.56 -5.53
C ASP A 104 13.67 -16.15 -5.67
N PRO A 105 14.61 -15.47 -6.36
CA PRO A 105 15.96 -15.98 -6.59
C PRO A 105 16.76 -16.18 -5.29
N ALA A 106 16.48 -15.36 -4.29
CA ALA A 106 17.11 -15.43 -2.97
C ALA A 106 16.14 -14.92 -1.89
N PRO A 107 16.31 -15.34 -0.62
CA PRO A 107 15.59 -14.74 0.47
C PRO A 107 15.97 -13.25 0.59
N PRO A 108 15.06 -12.38 1.06
CA PRO A 108 15.40 -10.99 1.33
C PRO A 108 16.53 -10.90 2.35
N SER A 109 17.48 -10.01 2.08
CA SER A 109 18.60 -9.70 2.99
C SER A 109 18.12 -9.06 4.29
#